data_a2afa776f0069e9d8929f5ce3d904b75
#
_entry.id   a2afa776f0069e9d8929f5ce3d904b75
#
_cell.length_a   1.000
_cell.length_b   1.000
_cell.length_c   1.000
_cell.angle_alpha   90.00
_cell.angle_beta   90.00
_cell.angle_gamma   90.00
#
_symmetry.space_group_name_H-M   'P 1'
#
loop_
_entity.id
_entity.type
_entity.pdbx_description
1 polymer ?
#
loop_
_entity_poly.entity_id
_entity_poly.type
_entity_poly.pdbx_seq_one_letter_code
_entity_poly.pdbx_strand_id
1 'polypeptide(L)'
;MKDAEFNPTGKQGVYSGFQGWVKRAGRFRSLGDGQVDFSAIFSKLAEYDYDRWAVLEWECAIKDAATGAAEGAPFIASHIIKVTKAAFDDFAGGSMDVKANRRALGI
;
A
#
# COMPACT_ATOMS: atom_id res chain seq x y z
N MET A 1 0.05 -0.79 -1.41
CA MET A 1 0.11 0.35 -0.48
C MET A 1 -1.24 0.50 0.19
N LYS A 2 -1.27 0.49 1.49
CA LYS A 2 -2.48 0.65 2.30
C LYS A 2 -2.13 1.47 3.53
N ASP A 3 -2.93 2.46 3.88
CA ASP A 3 -2.71 3.30 5.04
C ASP A 3 -3.66 2.96 6.18
N ALA A 4 -3.26 3.25 7.38
CA ALA A 4 -4.05 3.04 8.57
C ALA A 4 -3.70 4.06 9.66
N GLU A 5 -4.67 4.34 10.47
CA GLU A 5 -4.55 5.08 11.70
C GLU A 5 -4.70 4.11 12.88
N PHE A 6 -3.93 4.32 13.92
CA PHE A 6 -4.02 3.54 15.15
C PHE A 6 -4.44 4.43 16.32
N ASN A 7 -5.55 4.07 16.95
CA ASN A 7 -6.06 4.73 18.14
C ASN A 7 -6.17 3.69 19.27
N PRO A 8 -5.26 3.70 20.26
CA PRO A 8 -5.27 2.69 21.31
C PRO A 8 -6.53 2.79 22.17
N THR A 9 -7.30 1.71 22.20
CA THR A 9 -8.55 1.60 22.95
C THR A 9 -8.51 0.42 23.96
N GLY A 10 -7.35 -0.21 24.13
CA GLY A 10 -7.21 -1.48 24.86
C GLY A 10 -7.65 -2.71 24.07
N LYS A 11 -8.24 -2.53 22.89
CA LYS A 11 -8.63 -3.58 21.94
C LYS A 11 -7.81 -3.44 20.69
N GLN A 12 -6.60 -3.99 20.70
CA GLN A 12 -5.59 -3.80 19.68
C GLN A 12 -5.88 -4.60 18.41
N GLY A 13 -5.38 -4.09 17.29
CA GLY A 13 -5.45 -4.71 15.98
C GLY A 13 -6.62 -4.22 15.13
N VAL A 14 -6.39 -4.24 13.82
CA VAL A 14 -7.34 -3.75 12.81
C VAL A 14 -8.63 -4.57 12.81
N TYR A 15 -8.53 -5.86 13.07
CA TYR A 15 -9.65 -6.81 13.04
C TYR A 15 -10.14 -7.22 14.44
N SER A 16 -9.70 -6.54 15.50
CA SER A 16 -10.04 -6.91 16.86
C SER A 16 -11.50 -6.59 17.21
N GLY A 17 -12.29 -7.63 17.48
CA GLY A 17 -13.63 -7.55 18.04
C GLY A 17 -14.72 -7.01 17.11
N PHE A 18 -15.94 -6.95 17.63
CA PHE A 18 -17.13 -6.49 16.95
C PHE A 18 -17.30 -4.97 17.04
N GLN A 19 -16.27 -4.22 16.73
CA GLN A 19 -16.34 -2.76 16.73
C GLN A 19 -16.69 -2.25 15.32
N GLY A 20 -17.55 -1.26 15.25
CA GLY A 20 -17.78 -0.54 14.00
C GLY A 20 -16.48 0.08 13.48
N TRP A 21 -16.35 0.19 12.15
CA TRP A 21 -15.14 0.68 11.49
C TRP A 21 -14.59 2.00 12.07
N VAL A 22 -15.47 2.93 12.38
CA VAL A 22 -15.09 4.27 12.91
C VAL A 22 -14.53 4.19 14.33
N LYS A 23 -14.88 3.16 15.11
CA LYS A 23 -14.51 3.03 16.53
C LYS A 23 -13.39 2.02 16.79
N ARG A 24 -12.87 1.37 15.77
CA ARG A 24 -11.77 0.40 15.92
C ARG A 24 -10.49 1.07 16.38
N ALA A 25 -9.66 0.33 17.12
CA ALA A 25 -8.33 0.77 17.48
C ALA A 25 -7.45 0.98 16.25
N GLY A 26 -7.49 0.05 15.28
CA GLY A 26 -6.88 0.20 13.97
C GLY A 26 -7.93 0.50 12.92
N ARG A 27 -7.74 1.53 12.13
CA ARG A 27 -8.68 1.99 11.10
C ARG A 27 -7.96 2.25 9.80
N PHE A 28 -8.44 1.66 8.71
CA PHE A 28 -7.93 1.98 7.38
C PHE A 28 -8.28 3.40 6.97
N ARG A 29 -7.34 4.02 6.25
CA ARG A 29 -7.42 5.39 5.74
C ARG A 29 -7.04 5.43 4.27
N SER A 30 -7.49 6.48 3.59
CA SER A 30 -6.88 6.85 2.31
C SER A 30 -5.39 7.11 2.49
N LEU A 31 -4.59 6.87 1.44
CA LEU A 31 -3.13 7.09 1.52
C LEU A 31 -2.82 8.53 1.91
N GLY A 32 -2.00 8.69 2.93
CA GLY A 32 -1.59 9.98 3.47
C GLY A 32 -2.48 10.53 4.60
N ASP A 33 -3.64 9.93 4.84
CA ASP A 33 -4.55 10.32 5.93
C ASP A 33 -4.33 9.49 7.21
N GLY A 34 -3.47 8.48 7.15
CA GLY A 34 -3.16 7.60 8.26
C GLY A 34 -1.83 7.92 8.94
N GLN A 35 -1.24 6.92 9.54
CA GLN A 35 -0.02 7.03 10.33
C GLN A 35 1.14 6.20 9.77
N VAL A 36 0.97 5.58 8.61
CA VAL A 36 2.05 4.84 7.95
C VAL A 36 3.08 5.81 7.40
N ASP A 37 4.34 5.63 7.79
CA ASP A 37 5.44 6.47 7.28
C ASP A 37 5.82 6.04 5.85
N PHE A 38 5.06 6.54 4.88
CA PHE A 38 5.33 6.28 3.47
C PHE A 38 6.64 6.88 2.99
N SER A 39 7.09 7.99 3.58
CA SER A 39 8.39 8.57 3.23
C SER A 39 9.54 7.63 3.56
N ALA A 40 9.50 6.99 4.73
CA ALA A 40 10.48 5.96 5.09
C ALA A 40 10.38 4.73 4.17
N ILE A 41 9.16 4.28 3.85
CA ILE A 41 8.94 3.14 2.95
C ILE A 41 9.51 3.44 1.56
N PHE A 42 9.13 4.56 0.94
CA PHE A 42 9.61 4.91 -0.40
C PHE A 42 11.11 5.20 -0.45
N SER A 43 11.68 5.76 0.62
CA SER A 43 13.13 5.92 0.75
C SER A 43 13.86 4.58 0.72
N LYS A 44 13.31 3.57 1.41
CA LYS A 44 13.86 2.22 1.37
C LYS A 44 13.69 1.54 0.01
N LEU A 45 12.55 1.71 -0.64
CA LEU A 45 12.34 1.20 -2.00
C LEU A 45 13.34 1.83 -2.99
N ALA A 46 13.61 3.12 -2.85
CA ALA A 46 14.62 3.81 -3.66
C ALA A 46 16.06 3.32 -3.36
N GLU A 47 16.38 3.10 -2.07
CA GLU A 47 17.70 2.56 -1.66
C GLU A 47 17.96 1.18 -2.26
N TYR A 48 16.93 0.33 -2.40
CA TYR A 48 17.02 -0.99 -3.02
C TYR A 48 16.76 -1.00 -4.53
N ASP A 49 16.74 0.17 -5.16
CA ASP A 49 16.49 0.33 -6.60
C ASP A 49 15.21 -0.40 -7.08
N TYR A 50 14.15 -0.35 -6.26
CA TYR A 50 12.89 -1.00 -6.55
C TYR A 50 12.20 -0.35 -7.76
N ASP A 51 12.02 -1.10 -8.83
CA ASP A 51 11.47 -0.66 -10.11
C ASP A 51 10.12 -1.30 -10.47
N ARG A 52 9.46 -1.91 -9.47
CA ARG A 52 8.21 -2.65 -9.66
C ARG A 52 6.99 -1.79 -9.34
N TRP A 53 5.83 -2.43 -9.28
CA TRP A 53 4.55 -1.79 -9.08
C TRP A 53 4.33 -1.31 -7.65
N ALA A 54 3.83 -0.10 -7.51
CA ALA A 54 3.24 0.39 -6.27
C ALA A 54 1.71 0.30 -6.40
N VAL A 55 1.14 -0.76 -5.88
CA VAL A 55 -0.30 -1.03 -5.97
C VAL A 55 -1.04 -0.35 -4.83
N LEU A 56 -2.02 0.47 -5.17
CA LEU A 56 -2.99 0.99 -4.21
C LEU A 56 -3.99 -0.11 -3.84
N GLU A 57 -4.00 -0.51 -2.59
CA GLU A 57 -5.09 -1.27 -1.99
C GLU A 57 -5.89 -0.32 -1.10
N TRP A 58 -6.98 0.21 -1.66
CA TRP A 58 -7.74 1.22 -0.96
C TRP A 58 -8.80 0.61 -0.06
N GLU A 59 -8.82 1.10 1.18
CA GLU A 59 -9.86 0.84 2.15
C GLU A 59 -9.91 2.04 3.10
N CYS A 60 -11.07 2.57 3.36
CA CYS A 60 -11.19 3.71 4.26
C CYS A 60 -12.47 3.64 5.08
N ALA A 61 -12.38 4.00 6.37
CA ALA A 61 -13.53 4.00 7.28
C ALA A 61 -14.44 5.24 7.12
N ILE A 62 -13.97 6.29 6.46
CA ILE A 62 -14.66 7.60 6.42
C ILE A 62 -14.74 8.27 5.06
N LYS A 63 -13.83 7.98 4.11
CA LYS A 63 -13.89 8.50 2.73
C LYS A 63 -14.66 7.55 1.82
N ASP A 64 -15.29 8.08 0.80
CA ASP A 64 -15.85 7.28 -0.29
C ASP A 64 -14.76 6.75 -1.25
N ALA A 65 -15.09 5.69 -1.97
CA ALA A 65 -14.14 4.98 -2.82
C ALA A 65 -13.63 5.83 -4.00
N ALA A 66 -14.49 6.66 -4.58
CA ALA A 66 -14.13 7.48 -5.74
C ALA A 66 -13.09 8.55 -5.35
N THR A 67 -13.30 9.22 -4.22
CA THR A 67 -12.36 10.19 -3.66
C THR A 67 -11.04 9.52 -3.31
N GLY A 68 -11.08 8.39 -2.58
CA GLY A 68 -9.87 7.68 -2.19
C GLY A 68 -9.04 7.16 -3.36
N ALA A 69 -9.69 6.68 -4.41
CA ALA A 69 -9.00 6.24 -5.63
C ALA A 69 -8.37 7.42 -6.38
N ALA A 70 -9.07 8.55 -6.48
CA ALA A 70 -8.56 9.76 -7.14
C ALA A 70 -7.34 10.36 -6.43
N GLU A 71 -7.26 10.25 -5.11
CA GLU A 71 -6.14 10.74 -4.31
C GLU A 71 -4.94 9.78 -4.28
N GLY A 72 -5.20 8.48 -4.36
CA GLY A 72 -4.18 7.46 -4.14
C GLY A 72 -3.06 7.45 -5.18
N ALA A 73 -3.39 7.55 -6.47
CA ALA A 73 -2.38 7.56 -7.52
C ALA A 73 -1.47 8.80 -7.47
N PRO A 74 -1.99 10.04 -7.32
CA PRO A 74 -1.17 11.23 -7.11
C PRO A 74 -0.30 11.13 -5.84
N PHE A 75 -0.82 10.56 -4.75
CA PHE A 75 -0.05 10.36 -3.53
C PHE A 75 1.17 9.47 -3.79
N ILE A 76 0.98 8.31 -4.41
CA ILE A 76 2.08 7.41 -4.76
C ILE A 76 3.06 8.12 -5.70
N ALA A 77 2.57 8.77 -6.75
CA ALA A 77 3.41 9.45 -7.73
C ALA A 77 4.29 10.56 -7.12
N SER A 78 3.78 11.26 -6.10
CA SER A 78 4.55 12.30 -5.40
C SER A 78 5.73 11.77 -4.58
N HIS A 79 5.73 10.48 -4.27
CA HIS A 79 6.79 9.82 -3.49
C HIS A 79 7.75 8.97 -4.36
N ILE A 80 7.39 8.67 -5.61
CA ILE A 80 8.20 7.84 -6.49
C ILE A 80 9.22 8.70 -7.23
N ILE A 81 10.51 8.35 -7.09
CA ILE A 81 11.62 9.03 -7.77
C ILE A 81 11.73 8.60 -9.23
N LYS A 82 11.41 7.34 -9.54
CA LYS A 82 11.43 6.79 -10.90
C LYS A 82 10.04 6.30 -11.28
N VAL A 83 9.51 6.77 -12.39
CA VAL A 83 8.26 6.27 -12.95
C VAL A 83 8.59 5.24 -14.02
N THR A 84 8.11 4.00 -13.86
CA THR A 84 8.23 2.99 -14.91
C THR A 84 7.31 3.34 -16.09
N LYS A 85 7.80 3.07 -17.31
CA LYS A 85 7.01 3.18 -18.53
C LYS A 85 6.25 1.88 -18.86
N ALA A 86 6.45 0.83 -18.07
CA ALA A 86 5.79 -0.45 -18.29
C ALA A 86 4.29 -0.36 -17.98
N ALA A 87 3.46 -0.85 -18.89
CA ALA A 87 2.03 -1.01 -18.65
C ALA A 87 1.73 -2.31 -17.91
N PHE A 88 0.56 -2.39 -17.28
CA PHE A 88 0.11 -3.61 -16.59
C PHE A 88 0.11 -4.85 -17.52
N ASP A 89 -0.25 -4.66 -18.78
CA ASP A 89 -0.30 -5.73 -19.78
C ASP A 89 1.09 -6.29 -20.13
N ASP A 90 2.14 -5.48 -20.00
CA ASP A 90 3.53 -5.93 -20.17
C ASP A 90 3.95 -6.92 -19.09
N PHE A 91 3.29 -6.84 -17.93
CA PHE A 91 3.50 -7.72 -16.79
C PHE A 91 2.74 -9.06 -16.93
N ALA A 92 1.53 -9.00 -17.47
CA ALA A 92 0.67 -10.17 -17.66
C ALA A 92 1.19 -11.11 -18.78
N GLY A 93 1.94 -10.56 -19.75
CA GLY A 93 2.58 -11.32 -20.83
C GLY A 93 3.96 -11.90 -20.50
N GLY A 94 4.52 -11.56 -19.36
CA GLY A 94 5.83 -12.06 -18.93
C GLY A 94 5.78 -13.52 -18.51
N SER A 95 6.64 -14.37 -19.07
CA SER A 95 6.81 -15.73 -18.58
C SER A 95 7.34 -15.70 -17.15
N MET A 96 6.65 -16.40 -16.25
CA MET A 96 7.06 -16.48 -14.85
C MET A 96 8.41 -17.22 -14.76
N ASP A 97 9.48 -16.52 -14.37
CA ASP A 97 10.76 -17.17 -14.08
C ASP A 97 10.69 -17.88 -12.73
N VAL A 98 10.23 -19.14 -12.78
CA VAL A 98 10.08 -19.99 -11.61
C VAL A 98 11.41 -20.20 -10.88
N LYS A 99 12.56 -20.21 -11.58
CA LYS A 99 13.88 -20.37 -10.97
C LYS A 99 14.30 -19.13 -10.21
N ALA A 100 14.08 -17.94 -10.78
CA ALA A 100 14.37 -16.68 -10.10
C ALA A 100 13.47 -16.51 -8.87
N ASN A 101 12.18 -16.83 -8.99
CA ASN A 101 11.24 -16.76 -7.88
C ASN A 101 11.59 -17.74 -6.74
N ARG A 102 11.94 -18.98 -7.05
CA ARG A 102 12.40 -19.95 -6.04
C ARG A 102 13.67 -19.50 -5.35
N ARG A 103 14.64 -18.98 -6.09
CA ARG A 103 15.87 -18.43 -5.52
C ARG A 103 15.60 -17.25 -4.60
N ALA A 104 14.70 -16.34 -4.98
CA ALA A 104 14.30 -15.20 -4.15
C ALA A 104 13.60 -15.62 -2.86
N LEU A 105 12.85 -16.73 -2.90
CA LEU A 105 12.15 -17.30 -1.75
C LEU A 105 13.01 -18.25 -0.90
N GLY A 106 14.24 -18.56 -1.34
CA GLY A 106 15.13 -19.47 -0.64
C GLY A 106 14.71 -20.95 -0.67
N ILE A 107 13.93 -21.37 -1.70
CA ILE A 107 13.38 -22.73 -1.88
C ILE A 107 13.77 -23.35 -3.22
#